data_c812179099b62ac83a252906d96a84b8
#
_entry.id   c812179099b62ac83a252906d96a84b8
#
_cell.length_a   1.000
_cell.length_b   1.000
_cell.length_c   1.000
_cell.angle_alpha   90.00
_cell.angle_beta   90.00
_cell.angle_gamma   90.00
#
_symmetry.space_group_name_H-M   'P 1'
#
loop_
_entity.id
_entity.type
_entity.pdbx_description
1 polymer ?
#
loop_
_entity_poly.entity_id
_entity_poly.type
_entity_poly.pdbx_seq_one_letter_code
_entity_poly.pdbx_strand_id
1 'polypeptide(L)'
;NFITNTKFDVILNMEIVEHVEDIDFFLKSCVKLLKKGGIMFVATLNKTLKSYVFAIVGAEYIMRWLPIGTHEWEKFVIPEDLIKILKKYNLSLDKLDGMKFNLIKDQWSISSDKSVNYIGKFIKD
;
A
#
# COMPACT_ATOMS: atom_id res chain seq x y z
N ASN A 1 8.68 -16.22 -9.58
CA ASN A 1 9.41 -15.10 -10.20
C ASN A 1 8.88 -14.80 -11.59
N PHE A 2 8.53 -13.56 -11.79
CA PHE A 2 8.06 -13.08 -13.08
C PHE A 2 9.23 -12.45 -13.83
N ILE A 3 9.63 -13.09 -14.94
CA ILE A 3 10.74 -12.59 -15.75
C ILE A 3 10.19 -12.12 -17.08
N THR A 4 10.41 -10.85 -17.42
CA THR A 4 9.96 -10.27 -18.68
C THR A 4 10.86 -9.11 -19.10
N ASN A 5 10.99 -8.88 -20.40
CA ASN A 5 11.60 -7.68 -20.94
C ASN A 5 10.56 -6.59 -21.19
N THR A 6 9.28 -6.89 -20.99
CA THR A 6 8.20 -5.92 -21.14
C THR A 6 8.15 -5.03 -19.91
N LYS A 7 8.04 -3.72 -20.14
CA LYS A 7 7.82 -2.74 -19.09
C LYS A 7 6.42 -2.17 -19.21
N PHE A 8 5.88 -1.72 -18.08
CA PHE A 8 4.50 -1.27 -17.97
C PHE A 8 4.43 0.24 -17.73
N ASP A 9 3.35 0.84 -18.19
CA ASP A 9 3.06 2.26 -17.98
C ASP A 9 2.52 2.52 -16.57
N VAL A 10 1.77 1.56 -16.02
CA VAL A 10 1.14 1.68 -14.70
C VAL A 10 1.29 0.34 -13.97
N ILE A 11 1.66 0.42 -12.70
CA ILE A 11 1.69 -0.74 -11.79
C ILE A 11 0.82 -0.43 -10.59
N LEU A 12 -0.02 -1.38 -10.22
CA LEU A 12 -0.87 -1.29 -9.04
C LEU A 12 -0.40 -2.28 -7.99
N ASN A 13 -0.04 -1.77 -6.81
CA ASN A 13 0.26 -2.58 -5.63
C ASN A 13 -0.80 -2.29 -4.57
N MET A 14 -1.88 -3.06 -4.60
CA MET A 14 -3.03 -2.83 -3.75
C MET A 14 -3.04 -3.83 -2.60
N GLU A 15 -2.69 -3.36 -1.40
CA GLU A 15 -2.68 -4.14 -0.17
C GLU A 15 -1.79 -5.39 -0.25
N ILE A 16 -0.61 -5.24 -0.85
CA ILE A 16 0.36 -6.33 -1.03
C ILE A 16 1.60 -6.11 -0.16
N VAL A 17 2.07 -4.87 -0.04
CA VAL A 17 3.38 -4.58 0.58
C VAL A 17 3.46 -5.03 2.05
N GLU A 18 2.34 -5.05 2.77
CA GLU A 18 2.29 -5.51 4.16
C GLU A 18 2.39 -7.04 4.30
N HIS A 19 2.33 -7.76 3.20
CA HIS A 19 2.39 -9.22 3.17
C HIS A 19 3.72 -9.78 2.65
N VAL A 20 4.63 -8.92 2.17
CA VAL A 20 5.93 -9.38 1.67
C VAL A 20 6.97 -9.36 2.78
N GLU A 21 7.92 -10.29 2.73
CA GLU A 21 8.97 -10.39 3.74
C GLU A 21 9.98 -9.25 3.62
N ASP A 22 10.39 -8.92 2.40
CA ASP A 22 11.37 -7.87 2.10
C ASP A 22 10.73 -6.84 1.18
N ILE A 23 10.20 -5.78 1.78
CA ILE A 23 9.51 -4.74 1.03
C ILE A 23 10.46 -3.97 0.09
N ASP A 24 11.70 -3.75 0.49
CA ASP A 24 12.68 -3.05 -0.35
C ASP A 24 12.95 -3.84 -1.63
N PHE A 25 13.23 -5.14 -1.50
CA PHE A 25 13.46 -6.01 -2.64
C PHE A 25 12.22 -6.10 -3.54
N PHE A 26 11.05 -6.23 -2.95
CA PHE A 26 9.79 -6.32 -3.70
C PHE A 26 9.56 -5.05 -4.53
N LEU A 27 9.67 -3.88 -3.90
CA LEU A 27 9.47 -2.60 -4.58
C LEU A 27 10.53 -2.34 -5.64
N LYS A 28 11.78 -2.68 -5.36
CA LYS A 28 12.85 -2.60 -6.36
C LYS A 28 12.51 -3.42 -7.60
N SER A 29 12.00 -4.63 -7.40
CA SER A 29 11.59 -5.51 -8.50
C SER A 29 10.43 -4.92 -9.30
N CYS A 30 9.45 -4.33 -8.62
CA CYS A 30 8.33 -3.65 -9.29
C CYS A 30 8.81 -2.46 -10.12
N VAL A 31 9.71 -1.65 -9.56
CA VAL A 31 10.24 -0.46 -10.26
C VAL A 31 10.94 -0.84 -11.56
N LYS A 32 11.64 -1.97 -11.58
CA LYS A 32 12.30 -2.45 -12.81
C LYS A 32 11.32 -2.73 -13.93
N LEU A 33 10.07 -3.06 -13.60
CA LEU A 33 9.02 -3.34 -14.58
C LEU A 33 8.30 -2.09 -15.05
N LEU A 34 8.56 -0.94 -14.42
CA LEU A 34 7.89 0.31 -14.73
C LEU A 34 8.72 1.11 -15.73
N LYS A 35 8.05 1.62 -16.76
CA LYS A 35 8.69 2.52 -17.73
C LYS A 35 9.09 3.83 -17.07
N LYS A 36 10.12 4.49 -17.59
CA LYS A 36 10.44 5.86 -17.22
C LYS A 36 9.23 6.75 -17.50
N GLY A 37 8.85 7.58 -16.55
CA GLY A 37 7.61 8.36 -16.61
C GLY A 37 6.36 7.58 -16.25
N GLY A 38 6.50 6.29 -15.95
CA GLY A 38 5.36 5.44 -15.55
C GLY A 38 4.89 5.75 -14.14
N ILE A 39 3.71 5.25 -13.82
CA ILE A 39 3.02 5.55 -12.55
C ILE A 39 2.84 4.27 -11.75
N MET A 40 3.17 4.34 -10.46
CA MET A 40 2.91 3.24 -9.52
C MET A 40 1.96 3.74 -8.44
N PHE A 41 0.88 3.01 -8.24
CA PHE A 41 0.00 3.21 -7.09
C PHE A 41 0.31 2.15 -6.04
N VAL A 42 0.45 2.59 -4.78
CA VAL A 42 0.64 1.68 -3.65
C VAL A 42 -0.43 2.01 -2.61
N ALA A 43 -1.26 1.03 -2.30
CA ALA A 43 -2.27 1.16 -1.25
C ALA A 43 -1.98 0.12 -0.17
N THR A 44 -1.94 0.54 1.08
CA THR A 44 -1.61 -0.35 2.20
C THR A 44 -2.14 0.21 3.52
N LEU A 45 -2.02 -0.58 4.57
CA LEU A 45 -2.37 -0.18 5.93
C LEU A 45 -1.24 0.60 6.57
N ASN A 46 -1.59 1.69 7.25
CA ASN A 46 -0.62 2.50 7.98
C ASN A 46 -0.32 1.87 9.35
N LYS A 47 0.94 1.90 9.77
CA LYS A 47 1.36 1.35 11.06
C LYS A 47 1.05 2.34 12.18
N THR A 48 -0.23 2.38 12.60
CA THR A 48 -0.71 3.24 13.68
C THR A 48 -1.51 2.42 14.67
N LEU A 49 -1.72 2.95 15.86
CA LEU A 49 -2.59 2.30 16.85
C LEU A 49 -4.02 2.19 16.33
N LYS A 50 -4.51 3.20 15.61
CA LYS A 50 -5.84 3.19 15.02
C LYS A 50 -5.98 2.06 13.98
N SER A 51 -4.96 1.84 13.15
CA SER A 51 -4.99 0.76 12.17
C SER A 51 -4.96 -0.61 12.86
N TYR A 52 -4.22 -0.74 13.95
CA TYR A 52 -4.22 -1.97 14.75
C TYR A 52 -5.63 -2.32 15.24
N VAL A 53 -6.29 -1.35 15.86
CA VAL A 53 -7.66 -1.56 16.38
C VAL A 53 -8.63 -1.84 15.24
N PHE A 54 -8.57 -1.05 14.19
CA PHE A 54 -9.54 -1.14 13.10
C PHE A 54 -9.36 -2.39 12.25
N ALA A 55 -8.13 -2.68 11.83
CA ALA A 55 -7.87 -3.79 10.91
C ALA A 55 -7.81 -5.13 11.62
N ILE A 56 -7.14 -5.21 12.77
CA ILE A 56 -6.91 -6.48 13.45
C ILE A 56 -8.07 -6.81 14.39
N VAL A 57 -8.39 -5.91 15.30
CA VAL A 57 -9.46 -6.18 16.28
C VAL A 57 -10.83 -6.10 15.62
N GLY A 58 -11.07 -5.02 14.84
CA GLY A 58 -12.37 -4.82 14.21
C GLY A 58 -12.67 -5.84 13.12
N ALA A 59 -11.83 -5.92 12.12
CA ALA A 59 -12.11 -6.75 10.94
C ALA A 59 -11.92 -8.24 11.19
N GLU A 60 -10.88 -8.64 11.94
CA GLU A 60 -10.57 -10.04 12.13
C GLU A 60 -11.35 -10.68 13.28
N TYR A 61 -11.49 -9.99 14.41
CA TYR A 61 -12.08 -10.56 15.61
C TYR A 61 -13.55 -10.22 15.77
N ILE A 62 -13.93 -8.96 15.63
CA ILE A 62 -15.31 -8.51 15.89
C ILE A 62 -16.22 -8.76 14.69
N MET A 63 -15.85 -8.21 13.55
CA MET A 63 -16.66 -8.31 12.33
C MET A 63 -16.49 -9.65 11.61
N ARG A 64 -15.35 -10.29 11.81
CA ARG A 64 -14.97 -11.55 11.17
C ARG A 64 -15.04 -11.51 9.64
N TRP A 65 -14.76 -10.35 9.08
CA TRP A 65 -14.67 -10.18 7.63
C TRP A 65 -13.51 -10.96 7.03
N LEU A 66 -12.43 -11.12 7.81
CA LEU A 66 -11.20 -11.79 7.39
C LEU A 66 -10.81 -12.85 8.43
N PRO A 67 -10.11 -13.91 8.03
CA PRO A 67 -9.56 -14.86 8.99
C PRO A 67 -8.63 -14.19 10.00
N ILE A 68 -8.64 -14.69 11.22
CA ILE A 68 -7.73 -14.23 12.26
C ILE A 68 -6.29 -14.45 11.79
N GLY A 69 -5.44 -13.44 11.95
CA GLY A 69 -4.04 -13.49 11.53
C GLY A 69 -3.79 -13.05 10.09
N THR A 70 -4.82 -12.57 9.38
CA THR A 70 -4.66 -12.06 8.01
C THR A 70 -3.72 -10.86 7.97
N HIS A 71 -3.77 -9.99 9.01
CA HIS A 71 -2.93 -8.81 9.10
C HIS A 71 -1.89 -8.97 10.21
N GLU A 72 -0.64 -8.71 9.88
CA GLU A 72 0.46 -8.62 10.84
C GLU A 72 0.85 -7.15 10.98
N TRP A 73 0.46 -6.52 12.11
CA TRP A 73 0.65 -5.09 12.31
C TRP A 73 2.10 -4.66 12.21
N GLU A 74 3.05 -5.49 12.63
CA GLU A 74 4.47 -5.20 12.55
C GLU A 74 4.96 -5.00 11.11
N LYS A 75 4.25 -5.57 10.14
CA LYS A 75 4.54 -5.43 8.72
C LYS A 75 3.82 -4.26 8.05
N PHE A 76 2.97 -3.55 8.79
CA PHE A 76 2.34 -2.35 8.26
C PHE A 76 3.38 -1.27 8.04
N VAL A 77 3.22 -0.49 6.99
CA VAL A 77 4.25 0.44 6.50
C VAL A 77 3.77 1.87 6.67
N ILE A 78 4.54 2.70 7.38
CA ILE A 78 4.23 4.14 7.46
C ILE A 78 4.58 4.82 6.13
N PRO A 79 3.81 5.86 5.73
CA PRO A 79 4.03 6.52 4.44
C PRO A 79 5.44 7.03 4.23
N GLU A 80 6.07 7.57 5.25
CA GLU A 80 7.42 8.11 5.19
C GLU A 80 8.44 7.05 4.79
N ASP A 81 8.30 5.83 5.30
CA ASP A 81 9.19 4.72 4.96
C ASP A 81 8.99 4.28 3.51
N LEU A 82 7.73 4.20 3.06
CA LEU A 82 7.42 3.86 1.68
C LEU A 82 7.99 4.88 0.70
N ILE A 83 7.79 6.16 0.99
CA ILE A 83 8.31 7.26 0.18
C ILE A 83 9.83 7.19 0.09
N LYS A 84 10.50 6.93 1.21
CA LYS A 84 11.95 6.83 1.29
C LYS A 84 12.50 5.67 0.45
N ILE A 85 11.85 4.50 0.53
CA ILE A 85 12.26 3.34 -0.27
C ILE A 85 12.11 3.63 -1.76
N LEU A 86 10.95 4.14 -2.18
CA LEU A 86 10.69 4.39 -3.60
C LEU A 86 11.57 5.51 -4.16
N LYS A 87 11.88 6.53 -3.36
CA LYS A 87 12.78 7.59 -3.77
C LYS A 87 14.17 7.06 -4.10
N LYS A 88 14.62 6.08 -3.35
CA LYS A 88 15.89 5.38 -3.58
C LYS A 88 15.96 4.77 -4.99
N TYR A 89 14.82 4.40 -5.55
CA TYR A 89 14.69 3.81 -6.88
C TYR A 89 14.12 4.77 -7.92
N ASN A 90 14.24 6.07 -7.66
CA ASN A 90 13.86 7.16 -8.57
C ASN A 90 12.35 7.29 -8.81
N LEU A 91 11.55 6.93 -7.82
CA LEU A 91 10.12 7.24 -7.82
C LEU A 91 9.84 8.37 -6.84
N SER A 92 9.15 9.39 -7.31
CA SER A 92 8.75 10.55 -6.51
C SER A 92 7.27 10.51 -6.22
N LEU A 93 6.91 10.87 -4.99
CA LEU A 93 5.50 10.93 -4.58
C LEU A 93 4.82 12.11 -5.29
N ASP A 94 3.71 11.82 -5.97
CA ASP A 94 2.86 12.84 -6.58
C ASP A 94 1.67 13.19 -5.70
N LYS A 95 1.01 12.18 -5.13
CA LYS A 95 -0.17 12.39 -4.27
C LYS A 95 -0.29 11.28 -3.25
N LEU A 96 -0.71 11.64 -2.03
CA LEU A 96 -0.95 10.69 -0.95
C LEU A 96 -2.30 11.00 -0.31
N ASP A 97 -3.18 10.00 -0.30
CA ASP A 97 -4.51 10.11 0.29
C ASP A 97 -4.81 8.89 1.16
N GLY A 98 -5.80 9.04 2.04
CA GLY A 98 -6.40 7.91 2.74
C GLY A 98 -7.55 7.33 1.96
N MET A 99 -8.02 6.15 2.39
CA MET A 99 -9.22 5.54 1.87
C MET A 99 -10.18 5.27 3.02
N LYS A 100 -11.45 5.59 2.83
CA LYS A 100 -12.50 5.43 3.84
C LYS A 100 -13.60 4.52 3.33
N PHE A 101 -13.99 3.57 4.16
CA PHE A 101 -15.11 2.67 3.85
C PHE A 101 -16.37 3.14 4.57
N ASN A 102 -17.44 3.32 3.81
CA ASN A 102 -18.76 3.65 4.36
C ASN A 102 -19.58 2.39 4.48
N LEU A 103 -19.81 1.95 5.72
CA LEU A 103 -20.54 0.72 6.02
C LEU A 103 -21.99 0.76 5.54
N ILE A 104 -22.62 1.93 5.59
CA ILE A 104 -24.03 2.07 5.22
C ILE A 104 -24.20 1.94 3.70
N LYS A 105 -23.31 2.55 2.93
CA LYS A 105 -23.38 2.55 1.47
C LYS A 105 -22.57 1.43 0.83
N ASP A 106 -21.81 0.68 1.62
CA ASP A 106 -20.91 -0.38 1.14
C ASP A 106 -19.97 0.16 0.03
N GLN A 107 -19.37 1.31 0.27
CA GLN A 107 -18.53 2.00 -0.70
C GLN A 107 -17.22 2.50 -0.10
N TRP A 108 -16.16 2.44 -0.91
CA TRP A 108 -14.87 3.05 -0.61
C TRP A 108 -14.81 4.45 -1.21
N SER A 109 -14.16 5.37 -0.53
CA SER A 109 -13.93 6.72 -1.03
C SER A 109 -12.55 7.21 -0.62
N ILE A 110 -12.03 8.19 -1.37
CA ILE A 110 -10.77 8.86 -1.04
C ILE A 110 -11.02 9.82 0.12
N SER A 111 -10.07 9.87 1.06
CA SER A 111 -10.15 10.69 2.26
C SER A 111 -8.79 11.31 2.55
N SER A 112 -8.79 12.44 3.26
CA SER A 112 -7.55 13.03 3.78
C SER A 112 -7.02 12.29 5.02
N ASP A 113 -7.84 11.44 5.65
CA ASP A 113 -7.43 10.65 6.82
C ASP A 113 -6.62 9.43 6.40
N LYS A 114 -5.33 9.43 6.73
CA LYS A 114 -4.36 8.36 6.42
C LYS A 114 -4.03 7.50 7.63
N SER A 115 -4.78 7.63 8.74
CA SER A 115 -4.43 6.98 10.00
C SER A 115 -4.64 5.47 9.98
N VAL A 116 -5.54 4.95 9.15
CA VAL A 116 -5.77 3.50 9.02
C VAL A 116 -5.09 2.95 7.77
N ASN A 117 -5.35 3.56 6.64
CA ASN A 117 -4.77 3.16 5.36
C ASN A 117 -4.46 4.39 4.50
N TYR A 118 -3.72 4.17 3.44
CA TYR A 118 -3.42 5.24 2.50
C TYR A 118 -3.17 4.66 1.12
N ILE A 119 -3.27 5.52 0.11
CA ILE A 119 -2.87 5.22 -1.26
C ILE A 119 -1.92 6.31 -1.75
N GLY A 120 -0.78 5.91 -2.28
CA GLY A 120 0.20 6.81 -2.83
C GLY A 120 0.31 6.64 -4.34
N LYS A 121 0.42 7.77 -5.04
CA LYS A 121 0.72 7.81 -6.47
C LYS A 121 2.15 8.26 -6.65
N PHE A 122 2.95 7.43 -7.28
CA PHE A 122 4.38 7.67 -7.49
C PHE A 122 4.70 7.71 -8.98
N ILE A 123 5.62 8.59 -9.38
CA ILE A 123 6.02 8.74 -10.78
C ILE A 123 7.51 8.42 -10.87
N LYS A 124 7.88 7.58 -11.84
CA LYS A 124 9.27 7.20 -12.08
C LYS A 124 9.95 8.26 -12.94
N ASP A 125 11.02 8.81 -12.41
CA ASP A 125 11.86 9.80 -13.09
C ASP A 125 12.68 9.19 -14.23
#